data_2c5f00cdc442cc405000dae70d46d398
#
_entry.id   2c5f00cdc442cc405000dae70d46d398
#
_cell.length_a   1.000
_cell.length_b   1.000
_cell.length_c   1.000
_cell.angle_alpha   90.00
_cell.angle_beta   90.00
_cell.angle_gamma   90.00
#
_symmetry.space_group_name_H-M   'P 1'
#
loop_
_entity.id
_entity.type
_entity.pdbx_description
1 polymer ?
#
loop_
_entity_poly.entity_id
_entity_poly.type
_entity_poly.pdbx_seq_one_letter_code
_entity_poly.pdbx_strand_id
1 'polypeptide(L)'
;RGLDATILETFQVGYALKDGATTIQYLIKRGHLRTIIETLGITASSNQQVDRLAGRVIFPIHNRDGRVIGFSGRLLQDDPGQAKYVNSTDSPIFNKGQILYNYHQIKLSSKRVGYVYVMEGFMDVIALHRANIPQAIALMGTAVTPTHIKLLQNLGVEIRICLDQDAAGQTAMMKMMTPLTQTNVPFRYVVSEKETRDADEILLADGEKGLTQYLNQLVAKMDFSFHFYQQVMPLTSTEQRVAFINRMLPLIAATPPLEQIDYLRRLGQLTQYATKDLQTSLDKLTKKDTDFFQTYRPEAKVLNRLKRAEKAILYNMFLSGEAIDLFQRDVKFFHDDIYRQIATYLLEIYQSDPPDHQALINHISMSDTKDQQTIINTIAELMSEKNLPKADHHQLHDYLNTLKEERDKLVKAHHIKTSIAGKPDNEQARIIKELHKQVKPEQKGETTDEETEEVDDKTKG
;
A
#
# COMPACT_ATOMS: atom_id res chain seq x y z
N ARG A 1 26.21 2.44 22.70
CA ARG A 1 26.03 2.43 21.24
C ARG A 1 26.98 3.37 20.48
N GLY A 2 27.92 4.07 21.18
CA GLY A 2 28.95 4.89 20.52
C GLY A 2 28.40 6.11 19.76
N LEU A 3 27.29 6.68 20.21
CA LEU A 3 26.77 7.94 19.65
C LEU A 3 27.59 9.09 20.24
N ASP A 4 28.28 9.82 19.39
CA ASP A 4 29.03 11.03 19.76
C ASP A 4 28.13 12.28 19.77
N ALA A 5 28.70 13.42 20.20
CA ALA A 5 27.96 14.67 20.29
C ALA A 5 27.41 15.13 18.94
N THR A 6 28.12 14.92 17.84
CA THR A 6 27.73 15.29 16.49
C THR A 6 26.50 14.53 16.06
N ILE A 7 26.46 13.22 16.31
CA ILE A 7 25.29 12.36 16.00
C ILE A 7 24.09 12.73 16.87
N LEU A 8 24.32 12.97 18.18
CA LEU A 8 23.26 13.38 19.09
C LEU A 8 22.61 14.70 18.64
N GLU A 9 23.40 15.64 18.17
CA GLU A 9 22.93 16.93 17.66
C GLU A 9 22.24 16.78 16.30
N THR A 10 22.85 16.04 15.37
CA THR A 10 22.29 15.82 14.01
C THR A 10 20.91 15.18 14.06
N PHE A 11 20.73 14.18 14.92
CA PHE A 11 19.47 13.46 15.07
C PHE A 11 18.60 14.01 16.21
N GLN A 12 19.03 15.09 16.87
CA GLN A 12 18.31 15.76 17.95
C GLN A 12 17.93 14.80 19.09
N VAL A 13 18.85 13.89 19.43
CA VAL A 13 18.61 12.86 20.43
C VAL A 13 18.49 13.49 21.81
N GLY A 14 17.43 13.16 22.53
CA GLY A 14 17.14 13.67 23.86
C GLY A 14 16.90 12.57 24.89
N TYR A 15 16.42 12.96 26.07
CA TYR A 15 16.05 12.05 27.14
C TYR A 15 14.78 12.51 27.84
N ALA A 16 13.77 11.63 27.96
CA ALA A 16 12.58 11.88 28.75
C ALA A 16 12.81 11.46 30.20
N LEU A 17 12.59 12.40 31.14
CA LEU A 17 12.85 12.17 32.55
C LEU A 17 12.03 11.02 33.12
N LYS A 18 12.61 10.26 34.06
CA LYS A 18 11.97 9.05 34.66
C LYS A 18 10.72 9.38 35.48
N ASP A 19 10.60 10.59 36.02
CA ASP A 19 9.46 10.98 36.85
C ASP A 19 8.14 11.02 36.07
N GLY A 20 8.23 11.13 34.75
CA GLY A 20 7.09 11.13 33.82
C GLY A 20 6.17 12.33 33.92
N ALA A 21 6.19 13.08 35.00
CA ALA A 21 5.32 14.23 35.21
C ALA A 21 5.90 15.55 34.68
N THR A 22 7.21 15.69 34.74
CA THR A 22 7.92 16.95 34.40
C THR A 22 7.62 17.39 32.96
N THR A 23 7.63 16.48 31.98
CA THR A 23 7.32 16.81 30.57
C THR A 23 5.91 17.38 30.44
N ILE A 24 4.94 16.74 31.06
CA ILE A 24 3.52 17.13 30.98
C ILE A 24 3.30 18.47 31.66
N GLN A 25 3.86 18.65 32.87
CA GLN A 25 3.78 19.92 33.61
C GLN A 25 4.44 21.08 32.86
N TYR A 26 5.60 20.82 32.23
CA TYR A 26 6.28 21.81 31.41
C TYR A 26 5.42 22.27 30.22
N LEU A 27 4.79 21.33 29.49
CA LEU A 27 3.94 21.66 28.37
C LEU A 27 2.70 22.47 28.81
N ILE A 28 2.04 22.08 29.90
CA ILE A 28 0.91 22.82 30.47
C ILE A 28 1.36 24.24 30.90
N LYS A 29 2.50 24.37 31.57
CA LYS A 29 3.05 25.67 31.97
C LYS A 29 3.40 26.59 30.79
N ARG A 30 3.72 25.99 29.63
CA ARG A 30 3.92 26.71 28.36
C ARG A 30 2.63 27.10 27.67
N GLY A 31 1.45 26.77 28.24
CA GLY A 31 0.14 27.13 27.71
C GLY A 31 -0.44 26.15 26.72
N HIS A 32 0.15 24.96 26.58
CA HIS A 32 -0.43 23.92 25.72
C HIS A 32 -1.63 23.28 26.41
N LEU A 33 -2.74 23.13 25.64
CA LEU A 33 -3.96 22.51 26.15
C LEU A 33 -3.73 21.03 26.43
N ARG A 34 -4.25 20.57 27.57
CA ARG A 34 -4.15 19.15 27.97
C ARG A 34 -4.73 18.20 26.93
N THR A 35 -5.86 18.57 26.36
CA THR A 35 -6.51 17.80 25.27
C THR A 35 -5.61 17.61 24.05
N ILE A 36 -4.81 18.61 23.70
CA ILE A 36 -3.82 18.51 22.61
C ILE A 36 -2.70 17.53 22.98
N ILE A 37 -2.18 17.63 24.22
CA ILE A 37 -1.10 16.77 24.71
C ILE A 37 -1.57 15.29 24.69
N GLU A 38 -2.80 15.03 25.07
CA GLU A 38 -3.44 13.71 25.05
C GLU A 38 -3.68 13.21 23.61
N THR A 39 -4.26 14.05 22.75
CA THR A 39 -4.53 13.75 21.34
C THR A 39 -3.24 13.38 20.57
N LEU A 40 -2.12 14.02 20.90
CA LEU A 40 -0.82 13.72 20.30
C LEU A 40 -0.17 12.46 20.91
N GLY A 41 -0.81 11.80 21.88
CA GLY A 41 -0.31 10.58 22.49
C GLY A 41 1.00 10.76 23.28
N ILE A 42 1.23 11.97 23.81
CA ILE A 42 2.39 12.28 24.67
C ILE A 42 2.20 11.65 26.04
N THR A 43 0.95 11.57 26.53
CA THR A 43 0.62 10.93 27.80
C THR A 43 0.51 9.42 27.69
N ALA A 44 0.76 8.71 28.80
CA ALA A 44 0.53 7.28 28.89
C ALA A 44 -0.98 6.98 28.95
N SER A 45 -1.43 5.92 28.26
CA SER A 45 -2.84 5.52 28.24
C SER A 45 -3.39 5.13 29.62
N SER A 46 -2.53 4.60 30.50
CA SER A 46 -2.90 4.19 31.86
C SER A 46 -2.95 5.34 32.85
N ASN A 47 -2.21 6.43 32.58
CA ASN A 47 -2.16 7.61 33.43
C ASN A 47 -1.82 8.86 32.61
N GLN A 48 -2.80 9.69 32.34
CA GLN A 48 -2.67 10.93 31.57
C GLN A 48 -1.78 12.02 32.20
N GLN A 49 -1.27 11.79 33.40
CA GLN A 49 -0.33 12.70 34.06
C GLN A 49 1.13 12.30 33.82
N VAL A 50 1.37 11.17 33.20
CA VAL A 50 2.70 10.60 32.99
C VAL A 50 3.04 10.61 31.48
N ASP A 51 4.26 11.04 31.19
CA ASP A 51 4.83 10.94 29.84
C ASP A 51 4.92 9.45 29.42
N ARG A 52 4.37 9.14 28.25
CA ARG A 52 4.41 7.81 27.66
C ARG A 52 5.84 7.29 27.44
N LEU A 53 6.78 8.19 27.21
CA LEU A 53 8.17 7.87 26.91
C LEU A 53 9.11 8.09 28.10
N ALA A 54 8.57 8.24 29.32
CA ALA A 54 9.34 8.47 30.52
C ALA A 54 10.50 7.46 30.70
N GLY A 55 11.68 7.95 31.06
CA GLY A 55 12.88 7.14 31.30
C GLY A 55 13.57 6.61 30.03
N ARG A 56 13.23 7.15 28.86
CA ARG A 56 13.76 6.68 27.56
C ARG A 56 14.65 7.71 26.89
N VAL A 57 15.60 7.23 26.12
CA VAL A 57 16.31 8.05 25.11
C VAL A 57 15.36 8.29 23.96
N ILE A 58 15.24 9.54 23.55
CA ILE A 58 14.24 10.04 22.62
C ILE A 58 14.88 10.37 21.27
N PHE A 59 14.29 9.82 20.22
CA PHE A 59 14.63 10.09 18.83
C PHE A 59 13.43 10.78 18.17
N PRO A 60 13.54 12.05 17.77
CA PRO A 60 12.46 12.73 17.06
C PRO A 60 12.20 12.11 15.69
N ILE A 61 10.92 12.08 15.31
CA ILE A 61 10.45 11.63 14.00
C ILE A 61 9.95 12.85 13.25
N HIS A 62 10.46 13.06 12.04
CA HIS A 62 10.17 14.24 11.24
C HIS A 62 9.29 13.90 10.03
N ASN A 63 8.46 14.86 9.62
CA ASN A 63 7.76 14.81 8.35
C ASN A 63 8.71 15.20 7.19
N ARG A 64 8.17 15.25 5.96
CA ARG A 64 8.93 15.60 4.74
C ARG A 64 9.54 17.00 4.76
N ASP A 65 9.02 17.89 5.60
CA ASP A 65 9.44 19.29 5.71
C ASP A 65 10.40 19.51 6.88
N GLY A 66 10.79 18.44 7.58
CA GLY A 66 11.69 18.50 8.73
C GLY A 66 11.04 18.95 10.04
N ARG A 67 9.70 18.96 10.12
CA ARG A 67 8.98 19.26 11.36
C ARG A 67 8.83 18.00 12.19
N VAL A 68 9.07 18.07 13.49
CA VAL A 68 8.84 16.96 14.42
C VAL A 68 7.35 16.66 14.50
N ILE A 69 6.98 15.40 14.27
CA ILE A 69 5.60 14.91 14.26
C ILE A 69 5.37 13.77 15.26
N GLY A 70 6.43 13.22 15.82
CA GLY A 70 6.38 12.12 16.79
C GLY A 70 7.76 11.81 17.33
N PHE A 71 7.83 10.79 18.17
CA PHE A 71 9.05 10.37 18.83
C PHE A 71 9.14 8.85 18.89
N SER A 72 10.38 8.35 18.89
CA SER A 72 10.70 6.98 19.28
C SER A 72 11.50 7.01 20.57
N GLY A 73 11.08 6.25 21.57
CA GLY A 73 11.75 6.16 22.86
C GLY A 73 12.39 4.78 23.06
N ARG A 74 13.70 4.75 23.33
CA ARG A 74 14.44 3.52 23.61
C ARG A 74 14.84 3.45 25.08
N LEU A 75 14.66 2.29 25.73
CA LEU A 75 15.17 2.06 27.07
C LEU A 75 16.71 2.19 27.10
N LEU A 76 17.24 2.84 28.13
CA LEU A 76 18.69 2.91 28.39
C LEU A 76 19.26 1.54 28.77
N GLN A 77 18.53 0.80 29.57
CA GLN A 77 18.84 -0.57 30.00
C GLN A 77 17.66 -1.47 29.63
N ASP A 78 17.95 -2.67 29.12
CA ASP A 78 16.90 -3.61 28.79
C ASP A 78 16.19 -4.06 30.08
N ASP A 79 14.85 -4.00 30.06
CA ASP A 79 13.96 -4.44 31.14
C ASP A 79 12.98 -5.46 30.54
N PRO A 80 13.00 -6.72 31.01
CA PRO A 80 12.12 -7.78 30.47
C PRO A 80 10.63 -7.44 30.56
N GLY A 81 10.23 -6.54 31.47
CA GLY A 81 8.84 -6.09 31.63
C GLY A 81 8.41 -4.94 30.70
N GLN A 82 9.33 -4.41 29.90
CA GLN A 82 9.07 -3.25 29.06
C GLN A 82 9.55 -3.45 27.62
N ALA A 83 8.79 -2.90 26.68
CA ALA A 83 9.23 -2.88 25.29
C ALA A 83 10.52 -2.06 25.12
N LYS A 84 11.54 -2.64 24.48
CA LYS A 84 12.83 -2.00 24.19
C LYS A 84 12.67 -0.65 23.46
N TYR A 85 11.75 -0.60 22.48
CA TYR A 85 11.37 0.60 21.74
C TYR A 85 9.88 0.87 21.88
N VAL A 86 9.53 2.13 22.04
CA VAL A 86 8.14 2.63 22.03
C VAL A 86 8.09 3.84 21.12
N ASN A 87 7.21 3.83 20.14
CA ASN A 87 6.96 4.98 19.28
C ASN A 87 5.72 5.75 19.75
N SER A 88 5.62 7.02 19.35
CA SER A 88 4.36 7.77 19.45
C SER A 88 3.21 6.96 18.87
N THR A 89 2.03 7.09 19.43
CA THR A 89 0.80 6.54 18.88
C THR A 89 0.39 7.31 17.64
N ASP A 90 -0.40 6.69 16.77
CA ASP A 90 -1.02 7.41 15.66
C ASP A 90 -1.81 8.62 16.18
N SER A 91 -1.68 9.73 15.49
CA SER A 91 -2.27 11.01 15.86
C SER A 91 -2.59 11.81 14.59
N PRO A 92 -3.30 12.95 14.67
CA PRO A 92 -3.59 13.77 13.49
C PRO A 92 -2.35 14.20 12.69
N ILE A 93 -1.16 14.22 13.31
CA ILE A 93 0.08 14.62 12.65
C ILE A 93 1.08 13.47 12.43
N PHE A 94 0.84 12.30 13.02
CA PHE A 94 1.75 11.16 12.97
C PHE A 94 1.04 9.86 12.60
N ASN A 95 1.43 9.26 11.48
CA ASN A 95 1.02 7.92 11.08
C ASN A 95 2.24 7.21 10.47
N LYS A 96 2.67 6.11 11.07
CA LYS A 96 3.85 5.34 10.62
C LYS A 96 3.76 4.91 9.16
N GLY A 97 2.59 4.52 8.70
CA GLY A 97 2.36 4.09 7.32
C GLY A 97 2.50 5.20 6.27
N GLN A 98 2.65 6.45 6.68
CA GLN A 98 2.75 7.61 5.79
C GLN A 98 4.12 8.28 5.78
N ILE A 99 5.07 7.79 6.56
CA ILE A 99 6.37 8.41 6.74
C ILE A 99 7.51 7.42 6.55
N LEU A 100 8.66 7.94 6.11
CA LEU A 100 9.94 7.25 6.16
C LEU A 100 10.89 8.07 7.06
N TYR A 101 11.46 7.41 8.06
CA TYR A 101 12.41 8.07 8.96
C TYR A 101 13.59 8.65 8.18
N ASN A 102 14.04 9.83 8.54
CA ASN A 102 15.14 10.57 7.90
C ASN A 102 14.89 11.04 6.45
N TYR A 103 13.67 10.91 5.91
CA TYR A 103 13.37 11.29 4.52
C TYR A 103 13.69 12.76 4.21
N HIS A 104 13.46 13.67 5.15
CA HIS A 104 13.68 15.11 4.97
C HIS A 104 15.15 15.47 4.75
N GLN A 105 16.10 14.73 5.37
CA GLN A 105 17.53 15.00 5.24
C GLN A 105 18.11 14.46 3.94
N ILE A 106 17.61 13.31 3.44
CA ILE A 106 18.22 12.63 2.31
C ILE A 106 17.79 13.14 0.94
N LYS A 107 16.70 13.89 0.86
CA LYS A 107 16.08 14.31 -0.41
C LYS A 107 17.04 14.98 -1.39
N LEU A 108 17.99 15.78 -0.88
CA LEU A 108 19.01 16.44 -1.72
C LEU A 108 20.29 15.61 -1.83
N SER A 109 20.72 14.96 -0.76
CA SER A 109 21.96 14.17 -0.72
C SER A 109 21.86 12.91 -1.58
N SER A 110 20.73 12.21 -1.57
CA SER A 110 20.51 11.00 -2.37
C SER A 110 20.64 11.25 -3.89
N LYS A 111 20.18 12.40 -4.38
CA LYS A 111 20.29 12.77 -5.79
C LYS A 111 21.74 12.95 -6.27
N ARG A 112 22.64 13.37 -5.38
CA ARG A 112 24.08 13.52 -5.71
C ARG A 112 24.77 12.17 -5.85
N VAL A 113 24.36 11.19 -5.06
CA VAL A 113 24.98 9.85 -5.00
C VAL A 113 24.28 8.85 -5.93
N GLY A 114 23.01 9.09 -6.28
CA GLY A 114 22.24 8.27 -7.21
C GLY A 114 21.56 7.05 -6.56
N TYR A 115 21.63 6.91 -5.23
CA TYR A 115 20.94 5.81 -4.52
C TYR A 115 20.54 6.20 -3.10
N VAL A 116 19.66 5.37 -2.49
CA VAL A 116 19.28 5.45 -1.08
C VAL A 116 19.11 4.03 -0.51
N TYR A 117 19.57 3.81 0.72
CA TYR A 117 19.28 2.60 1.48
C TYR A 117 17.95 2.71 2.21
N VAL A 118 17.15 1.66 2.14
CA VAL A 118 15.91 1.48 2.91
C VAL A 118 16.19 0.45 3.99
N MET A 119 16.23 0.89 5.22
CA MET A 119 16.53 0.11 6.41
C MET A 119 15.24 -0.28 7.14
N GLU A 120 15.30 -1.25 8.06
CA GLU A 120 14.17 -1.60 8.89
C GLU A 120 13.99 -0.60 10.04
N GLY A 121 15.04 -0.31 10.79
CA GLY A 121 15.05 0.52 11.97
C GLY A 121 15.76 1.85 11.79
N PHE A 122 15.43 2.82 12.64
CA PHE A 122 16.09 4.12 12.64
C PHE A 122 17.52 4.05 13.21
N MET A 123 17.84 3.02 14.02
CA MET A 123 19.20 2.82 14.51
C MET A 123 20.15 2.46 13.36
N ASP A 124 19.69 1.68 12.39
CA ASP A 124 20.46 1.35 11.19
C ASP A 124 20.75 2.59 10.35
N VAL A 125 19.76 3.50 10.22
CA VAL A 125 19.97 4.79 9.56
C VAL A 125 21.06 5.61 10.27
N ILE A 126 21.04 5.63 11.59
CA ILE A 126 22.06 6.32 12.38
C ILE A 126 23.43 5.63 12.22
N ALA A 127 23.46 4.32 12.19
CA ALA A 127 24.69 3.54 11.96
C ALA A 127 25.30 3.84 10.58
N LEU A 128 24.48 3.87 9.51
CA LEU A 128 24.96 4.26 8.20
C LEU A 128 25.50 5.70 8.18
N HIS A 129 24.81 6.62 8.84
CA HIS A 129 25.26 8.01 8.94
C HIS A 129 26.63 8.11 9.66
N ARG A 130 26.85 7.36 10.75
CA ARG A 130 28.12 7.25 11.46
C ARG A 130 29.24 6.69 10.59
N ALA A 131 28.92 5.80 9.66
CA ALA A 131 29.85 5.24 8.68
C ALA A 131 30.01 6.12 7.42
N ASN A 132 29.64 7.42 7.49
CA ASN A 132 29.69 8.36 6.38
C ASN A 132 28.84 7.96 5.17
N ILE A 133 27.75 7.23 5.39
CA ILE A 133 26.74 6.85 4.40
C ILE A 133 25.38 7.47 4.81
N PRO A 134 25.20 8.79 4.68
CA PRO A 134 23.99 9.45 5.17
C PRO A 134 22.74 9.19 4.31
N GLN A 135 22.88 8.52 3.15
CA GLN A 135 21.76 8.23 2.25
C GLN A 135 20.98 7.00 2.71
N ALA A 136 20.36 7.09 3.89
CA ALA A 136 19.57 6.01 4.48
C ALA A 136 18.25 6.54 5.07
N ILE A 137 17.21 5.74 4.93
CA ILE A 137 15.86 5.95 5.49
C ILE A 137 15.36 4.67 6.12
N ALA A 138 14.36 4.74 7.01
CA ALA A 138 13.79 3.54 7.61
C ALA A 138 12.26 3.48 7.58
N LEU A 139 11.74 2.24 7.54
CA LEU A 139 10.31 1.91 7.60
C LEU A 139 9.75 1.97 9.03
N MET A 140 10.58 1.89 10.05
CA MET A 140 10.24 1.95 11.48
C MET A 140 9.32 0.82 11.98
N GLY A 141 9.53 -0.42 11.50
CA GLY A 141 8.79 -1.60 11.97
C GLY A 141 7.33 -1.61 11.52
N THR A 142 7.04 -1.11 10.33
CA THR A 142 5.72 -1.17 9.70
C THR A 142 5.81 -1.85 8.34
N ALA A 143 4.73 -2.50 7.94
CA ALA A 143 4.61 -3.03 6.59
C ALA A 143 4.68 -1.88 5.56
N VAL A 144 5.28 -2.17 4.40
CA VAL A 144 5.37 -1.19 3.31
C VAL A 144 3.98 -0.82 2.80
N THR A 145 3.70 0.47 2.74
CA THR A 145 2.42 1.02 2.27
C THR A 145 2.54 1.63 0.86
N PRO A 146 1.42 1.85 0.16
CA PRO A 146 1.43 2.61 -1.10
C PRO A 146 2.03 4.02 -0.96
N THR A 147 1.87 4.66 0.21
CA THR A 147 2.49 5.96 0.50
C THR A 147 4.01 5.85 0.59
N HIS A 148 4.55 4.82 1.23
CA HIS A 148 5.99 4.55 1.25
C HIS A 148 6.54 4.39 -0.16
N ILE A 149 5.89 3.59 -1.02
CA ILE A 149 6.29 3.40 -2.42
C ILE A 149 6.30 4.73 -3.18
N LYS A 150 5.27 5.57 -3.00
CA LYS A 150 5.21 6.90 -3.61
C LYS A 150 6.34 7.82 -3.11
N LEU A 151 6.69 7.77 -1.83
CA LEU A 151 7.81 8.53 -1.29
C LEU A 151 9.14 8.07 -1.90
N LEU A 152 9.37 6.76 -2.00
CA LEU A 152 10.55 6.18 -2.65
C LEU A 152 10.63 6.59 -4.14
N GLN A 153 9.52 6.53 -4.86
CA GLN A 153 9.43 6.97 -6.26
C GLN A 153 9.82 8.44 -6.42
N ASN A 154 9.39 9.31 -5.50
CA ASN A 154 9.67 10.74 -5.55
C ASN A 154 11.16 11.09 -5.34
N LEU A 155 11.98 10.18 -4.82
CA LEU A 155 13.43 10.38 -4.72
C LEU A 155 14.09 10.34 -6.10
N GLY A 156 13.58 9.53 -7.03
CA GLY A 156 14.09 9.43 -8.40
C GLY A 156 15.51 8.86 -8.49
N VAL A 157 15.91 7.99 -7.55
CA VAL A 157 17.22 7.34 -7.45
C VAL A 157 17.07 5.84 -7.25
N GLU A 158 18.17 5.08 -7.37
CA GLU A 158 18.16 3.64 -7.08
C GLU A 158 17.82 3.38 -5.60
N ILE A 159 16.89 2.46 -5.36
CA ILE A 159 16.50 2.01 -4.02
C ILE A 159 17.28 0.74 -3.67
N ARG A 160 18.06 0.78 -2.59
CA ARG A 160 18.81 -0.35 -2.05
C ARG A 160 18.12 -0.83 -0.79
N ILE A 161 17.41 -1.94 -0.88
CA ILE A 161 16.60 -2.48 0.21
C ILE A 161 17.51 -3.33 1.09
N CYS A 162 17.62 -2.94 2.35
CA CYS A 162 18.45 -3.58 3.35
C CYS A 162 17.64 -3.71 4.65
N LEU A 163 16.76 -4.69 4.71
CA LEU A 163 16.02 -5.04 5.93
C LEU A 163 16.75 -6.19 6.63
N ASP A 164 16.29 -6.56 7.82
CA ASP A 164 16.87 -7.63 8.61
C ASP A 164 16.94 -8.94 7.79
N GLN A 165 18.02 -9.71 7.96
CA GLN A 165 18.25 -10.93 7.18
C GLN A 165 17.47 -12.14 7.72
N ASP A 166 16.59 -11.94 8.68
CA ASP A 166 15.69 -12.97 9.20
C ASP A 166 14.52 -13.26 8.23
N ALA A 167 13.72 -14.27 8.54
CA ALA A 167 12.57 -14.66 7.71
C ALA A 167 11.51 -13.56 7.56
N ALA A 168 11.35 -12.71 8.57
CA ALA A 168 10.38 -11.61 8.56
C ALA A 168 10.85 -10.47 7.63
N GLY A 169 12.12 -10.05 7.77
CA GLY A 169 12.72 -9.01 6.94
C GLY A 169 12.83 -9.45 5.46
N GLN A 170 13.24 -10.70 5.19
CA GLN A 170 13.28 -11.24 3.83
C GLN A 170 11.87 -11.30 3.20
N THR A 171 10.85 -11.68 3.98
CA THR A 171 9.45 -11.65 3.52
C THR A 171 8.99 -10.21 3.24
N ALA A 172 9.39 -9.26 4.07
CA ALA A 172 9.09 -7.84 3.86
C ALA A 172 9.78 -7.32 2.60
N MET A 173 11.06 -7.65 2.37
CA MET A 173 11.78 -7.33 1.14
C MET A 173 11.09 -7.89 -0.10
N MET A 174 10.63 -9.14 -0.05
CA MET A 174 9.89 -9.78 -1.16
C MET A 174 8.57 -9.07 -1.46
N LYS A 175 7.84 -8.63 -0.43
CA LYS A 175 6.60 -7.86 -0.59
C LYS A 175 6.80 -6.49 -1.25
N MET A 176 7.99 -5.89 -1.15
CA MET A 176 8.32 -4.64 -1.82
C MET A 176 8.54 -4.79 -3.33
N MET A 177 8.86 -5.98 -3.81
CA MET A 177 9.23 -6.22 -5.21
C MET A 177 8.15 -5.78 -6.19
N THR A 178 6.92 -6.27 -6.03
CA THR A 178 5.81 -5.99 -6.96
C THR A 178 5.48 -4.50 -7.04
N PRO A 179 5.22 -3.79 -5.92
CA PRO A 179 4.90 -2.37 -5.98
C PRO A 179 6.07 -1.52 -6.52
N LEU A 180 7.33 -1.84 -6.21
CA LEU A 180 8.47 -1.11 -6.78
C LEU A 180 8.64 -1.36 -8.27
N THR A 181 8.46 -2.60 -8.73
CA THR A 181 8.49 -2.92 -10.17
C THR A 181 7.44 -2.11 -10.95
N GLN A 182 6.26 -1.88 -10.37
CA GLN A 182 5.20 -1.10 -11.00
C GLN A 182 5.52 0.40 -11.12
N THR A 183 6.45 0.91 -10.33
CA THR A 183 6.84 2.33 -10.36
C THR A 183 7.97 2.66 -11.33
N ASN A 184 8.58 1.68 -11.97
CA ASN A 184 9.78 1.82 -12.81
C ASN A 184 10.99 2.42 -12.07
N VAL A 185 11.00 2.41 -10.73
CA VAL A 185 12.15 2.86 -9.94
C VAL A 185 13.18 1.72 -9.91
N PRO A 186 14.45 1.96 -10.24
CA PRO A 186 15.48 0.94 -10.13
C PRO A 186 15.69 0.56 -8.66
N PHE A 187 15.77 -0.73 -8.38
CA PHE A 187 16.02 -1.20 -7.02
C PHE A 187 16.85 -2.48 -7.00
N ARG A 188 17.59 -2.66 -5.90
CA ARG A 188 18.38 -3.85 -5.58
C ARG A 188 18.18 -4.21 -4.12
N TYR A 189 18.60 -5.42 -3.76
CA TYR A 189 18.57 -5.93 -2.40
C TYR A 189 19.98 -6.09 -1.86
N VAL A 190 20.18 -5.76 -0.58
CA VAL A 190 21.36 -6.19 0.17
C VAL A 190 21.03 -7.54 0.77
N VAL A 191 21.78 -8.58 0.39
CA VAL A 191 21.55 -9.96 0.87
C VAL A 191 22.88 -10.56 1.32
N SER A 192 22.87 -11.14 2.51
CA SER A 192 24.00 -11.89 3.01
C SER A 192 23.54 -13.26 3.53
N GLU A 193 24.24 -14.31 3.11
CA GLU A 193 23.97 -15.67 3.62
C GLU A 193 24.60 -15.91 5.01
N LYS A 194 25.56 -15.08 5.38
CA LYS A 194 26.38 -15.28 6.58
C LYS A 194 26.11 -14.27 7.68
N GLU A 195 25.54 -13.12 7.32
CA GLU A 195 25.32 -12.02 8.25
C GLU A 195 23.88 -12.03 8.73
N THR A 196 23.71 -12.06 10.05
CA THR A 196 22.39 -12.03 10.71
C THR A 196 22.23 -10.81 11.62
N ARG A 197 23.31 -10.03 11.78
CA ARG A 197 23.31 -8.80 12.60
C ARG A 197 22.70 -7.65 11.82
N ASP A 198 22.10 -6.70 12.55
CA ASP A 198 21.67 -5.43 11.98
C ASP A 198 22.86 -4.50 11.65
N ALA A 199 22.60 -3.44 10.89
CA ALA A 199 23.67 -2.53 10.46
C ALA A 199 24.38 -1.82 11.64
N ASP A 200 23.67 -1.54 12.74
CA ASP A 200 24.24 -0.96 13.96
C ASP A 200 25.18 -1.97 14.65
N GLU A 201 24.81 -3.24 14.71
CA GLU A 201 25.65 -4.32 15.27
C GLU A 201 26.89 -4.57 14.42
N ILE A 202 26.78 -4.59 13.09
CA ILE A 202 27.92 -4.74 12.17
C ILE A 202 28.88 -3.56 12.34
N LEU A 203 28.39 -2.34 12.38
CA LEU A 203 29.23 -1.16 12.59
C LEU A 203 30.00 -1.21 13.92
N LEU A 204 29.34 -1.66 14.99
CA LEU A 204 29.95 -1.77 16.32
C LEU A 204 31.02 -2.85 16.38
N ALA A 205 30.83 -3.98 15.71
CA ALA A 205 31.74 -5.12 15.76
C ALA A 205 32.89 -5.01 14.73
N ASP A 206 32.55 -4.64 13.49
CA ASP A 206 33.46 -4.74 12.33
C ASP A 206 33.88 -3.37 11.78
N GLY A 207 33.34 -2.27 12.34
CA GLY A 207 33.62 -0.90 11.93
C GLY A 207 33.06 -0.53 10.55
N GLU A 208 33.44 0.64 10.05
CA GLU A 208 32.97 1.18 8.76
C GLU A 208 33.27 0.27 7.57
N LYS A 209 34.42 -0.41 7.60
CA LYS A 209 34.82 -1.32 6.53
C LYS A 209 33.90 -2.54 6.45
N GLY A 210 33.59 -3.14 7.59
CA GLY A 210 32.67 -4.28 7.66
C GLY A 210 31.27 -3.91 7.18
N LEU A 211 30.74 -2.79 7.66
CA LEU A 211 29.43 -2.28 7.22
C LEU A 211 29.42 -1.98 5.71
N THR A 212 30.45 -1.33 5.18
CA THR A 212 30.55 -1.05 3.74
C THR A 212 30.61 -2.34 2.91
N GLN A 213 31.34 -3.37 3.35
CA GLN A 213 31.38 -4.66 2.67
C GLN A 213 30.02 -5.33 2.67
N TYR A 214 29.30 -5.29 3.78
CA TYR A 214 27.93 -5.81 3.89
C TYR A 214 26.97 -5.09 2.93
N LEU A 215 26.94 -3.78 2.95
CA LEU A 215 26.06 -2.96 2.11
C LEU A 215 26.34 -3.09 0.60
N ASN A 216 27.54 -3.50 0.22
CA ASN A 216 27.92 -3.76 -1.18
C ASN A 216 27.51 -5.14 -1.69
N GLN A 217 26.93 -6.01 -0.87
CA GLN A 217 26.38 -7.31 -1.29
C GLN A 217 25.03 -7.13 -2.00
N LEU A 218 25.05 -6.35 -3.08
CA LEU A 218 23.87 -5.97 -3.84
C LEU A 218 23.51 -7.05 -4.85
N VAL A 219 22.27 -7.54 -4.77
CA VAL A 219 21.72 -8.50 -5.73
C VAL A 219 20.53 -7.89 -6.50
N ALA A 220 20.35 -8.32 -7.73
CA ALA A 220 19.22 -7.95 -8.55
C ALA A 220 17.92 -8.65 -8.05
N LYS A 221 16.77 -8.11 -8.44
CA LYS A 221 15.44 -8.63 -8.02
C LYS A 221 15.28 -10.14 -8.29
N MET A 222 15.77 -10.63 -9.42
CA MET A 222 15.63 -12.05 -9.76
C MET A 222 16.55 -12.94 -8.93
N ASP A 223 17.80 -12.51 -8.68
CA ASP A 223 18.71 -13.23 -7.82
C ASP A 223 18.20 -13.32 -6.38
N PHE A 224 17.62 -12.23 -5.88
CA PHE A 224 16.93 -12.22 -4.59
C PHE A 224 15.72 -13.17 -4.58
N SER A 225 14.93 -13.22 -5.66
CA SER A 225 13.79 -14.14 -5.75
C SER A 225 14.23 -15.60 -5.68
N PHE A 226 15.29 -15.98 -6.42
CA PHE A 226 15.86 -17.31 -6.34
C PHE A 226 16.36 -17.63 -4.93
N HIS A 227 17.10 -16.72 -4.31
CA HIS A 227 17.59 -16.88 -2.95
C HIS A 227 16.43 -17.08 -1.95
N PHE A 228 15.46 -16.20 -1.94
CA PHE A 228 14.29 -16.26 -1.05
C PHE A 228 13.51 -17.56 -1.20
N TYR A 229 13.12 -17.90 -2.43
CA TYR A 229 12.29 -19.10 -2.63
C TYR A 229 13.06 -20.40 -2.39
N GLN A 230 14.37 -20.46 -2.60
CA GLN A 230 15.20 -21.62 -2.21
C GLN A 230 15.23 -21.83 -0.69
N GLN A 231 15.20 -20.76 0.09
CA GLN A 231 15.16 -20.88 1.56
C GLN A 231 13.81 -21.35 2.09
N VAL A 232 12.69 -20.87 1.50
CA VAL A 232 11.35 -21.16 2.01
C VAL A 232 10.68 -22.38 1.35
N MET A 233 11.23 -22.88 0.23
CA MET A 233 10.69 -23.99 -0.54
C MET A 233 11.78 -25.05 -0.76
N PRO A 234 11.81 -26.13 0.02
CA PRO A 234 12.74 -27.22 -0.24
C PRO A 234 12.44 -27.88 -1.58
N LEU A 235 13.49 -28.32 -2.31
CA LEU A 235 13.38 -28.91 -3.65
C LEU A 235 13.53 -30.44 -3.63
N THR A 236 13.09 -31.10 -2.56
CA THR A 236 13.31 -32.52 -2.32
C THR A 236 12.31 -33.42 -3.03
N SER A 237 11.06 -32.97 -3.24
CA SER A 237 10.03 -33.74 -3.95
C SER A 237 9.70 -33.13 -5.32
N THR A 238 9.09 -33.91 -6.19
CA THR A 238 8.61 -33.43 -7.49
C THR A 238 7.56 -32.31 -7.33
N GLU A 239 6.65 -32.44 -6.37
CA GLU A 239 5.62 -31.42 -6.08
C GLU A 239 6.25 -30.10 -5.65
N GLN A 240 7.26 -30.14 -4.79
CA GLN A 240 7.99 -28.95 -4.33
C GLN A 240 8.75 -28.27 -5.47
N ARG A 241 9.40 -29.06 -6.36
CA ARG A 241 10.06 -28.51 -7.54
C ARG A 241 9.06 -27.86 -8.51
N VAL A 242 7.91 -28.47 -8.73
CA VAL A 242 6.84 -27.90 -9.56
C VAL A 242 6.28 -26.63 -8.91
N ALA A 243 6.05 -26.62 -7.59
CA ALA A 243 5.62 -25.43 -6.87
C ALA A 243 6.62 -24.28 -6.98
N PHE A 244 7.90 -24.58 -6.88
CA PHE A 244 8.99 -23.59 -7.06
C PHE A 244 9.00 -23.05 -8.50
N ILE A 245 8.90 -23.93 -9.52
CA ILE A 245 8.79 -23.53 -10.93
C ILE A 245 7.60 -22.58 -11.13
N ASN A 246 6.43 -22.93 -10.59
CA ASN A 246 5.22 -22.12 -10.72
C ASN A 246 5.34 -20.74 -10.04
N ARG A 247 6.20 -20.61 -9.02
CA ARG A 247 6.51 -19.30 -8.40
C ARG A 247 7.49 -18.48 -9.21
N MET A 248 8.50 -19.13 -9.83
CA MET A 248 9.56 -18.44 -10.54
C MET A 248 9.18 -18.06 -11.98
N LEU A 249 8.43 -18.88 -12.69
CA LEU A 249 8.08 -18.62 -14.10
C LEU A 249 7.38 -17.26 -14.33
N PRO A 250 6.38 -16.83 -13.52
CA PRO A 250 5.78 -15.51 -13.69
C PRO A 250 6.77 -14.35 -13.48
N LEU A 251 7.73 -14.51 -12.57
CA LEU A 251 8.77 -13.52 -12.32
C LEU A 251 9.76 -13.45 -13.50
N ILE A 252 10.12 -14.61 -14.04
CA ILE A 252 10.97 -14.72 -15.23
C ILE A 252 10.26 -14.13 -16.45
N ALA A 253 8.98 -14.40 -16.65
CA ALA A 253 8.17 -13.83 -17.74
C ALA A 253 8.18 -12.29 -17.76
N ALA A 254 8.32 -11.67 -16.59
CA ALA A 254 8.37 -10.20 -16.44
C ALA A 254 9.78 -9.60 -16.68
N THR A 255 10.80 -10.42 -17.00
CA THR A 255 12.14 -9.95 -17.32
C THR A 255 12.33 -9.77 -18.84
N PRO A 256 13.34 -9.01 -19.31
CA PRO A 256 13.69 -8.93 -20.72
C PRO A 256 13.96 -10.32 -21.33
N PRO A 257 13.62 -10.55 -22.63
CA PRO A 257 13.74 -11.87 -23.25
C PRO A 257 15.14 -12.51 -23.19
N LEU A 258 16.20 -11.71 -23.28
CA LEU A 258 17.56 -12.23 -23.16
C LEU A 258 17.89 -12.74 -21.75
N GLU A 259 17.41 -12.04 -20.74
CA GLU A 259 17.59 -12.46 -19.34
C GLU A 259 16.77 -13.72 -19.00
N GLN A 260 15.60 -13.90 -19.64
CA GLN A 260 14.77 -15.10 -19.46
C GLN A 260 15.54 -16.39 -19.74
N ILE A 261 16.39 -16.38 -20.76
CA ILE A 261 17.18 -17.57 -21.16
C ILE A 261 18.11 -18.01 -20.01
N ASP A 262 18.79 -17.07 -19.36
CA ASP A 262 19.72 -17.39 -18.27
C ASP A 262 18.96 -17.81 -17.01
N TYR A 263 17.85 -17.14 -16.69
CA TYR A 263 17.04 -17.54 -15.54
C TYR A 263 16.35 -18.88 -15.73
N LEU A 264 15.89 -19.23 -16.94
CA LEU A 264 15.33 -20.56 -17.24
C LEU A 264 16.40 -21.64 -17.14
N ARG A 265 17.64 -21.35 -17.59
CA ARG A 265 18.77 -22.30 -17.42
C ARG A 265 19.04 -22.56 -15.95
N ARG A 266 19.12 -21.50 -15.14
CA ARG A 266 19.29 -21.59 -13.68
C ARG A 266 18.13 -22.36 -13.02
N LEU A 267 16.90 -22.07 -13.39
CA LEU A 267 15.72 -22.77 -12.89
C LEU A 267 15.77 -24.27 -13.23
N GLY A 268 16.16 -24.61 -14.45
CA GLY A 268 16.34 -26.01 -14.89
C GLY A 268 17.41 -26.75 -14.09
N GLN A 269 18.56 -26.12 -13.83
CA GLN A 269 19.61 -26.69 -13.01
C GLN A 269 19.15 -26.99 -11.57
N LEU A 270 18.42 -26.06 -10.96
CA LEU A 270 17.91 -26.20 -9.58
C LEU A 270 16.81 -27.24 -9.47
N THR A 271 15.93 -27.32 -10.44
CA THR A 271 14.72 -28.17 -10.38
C THR A 271 14.88 -29.51 -11.11
N GLN A 272 15.98 -29.71 -11.85
CA GLN A 272 16.26 -30.87 -12.69
C GLN A 272 15.25 -31.06 -13.85
N TYR A 273 14.61 -29.98 -14.29
CA TYR A 273 13.76 -29.98 -15.49
C TYR A 273 14.53 -29.45 -16.69
N ALA A 274 14.23 -29.97 -17.88
CA ALA A 274 14.89 -29.50 -19.10
C ALA A 274 14.45 -28.05 -19.40
N THR A 275 15.40 -27.20 -19.77
CA THR A 275 15.13 -25.78 -20.09
C THR A 275 14.09 -25.63 -21.20
N LYS A 276 14.01 -26.58 -22.16
CA LYS A 276 13.00 -26.60 -23.23
C LYS A 276 11.58 -26.74 -22.66
N ASP A 277 11.37 -27.58 -21.64
CA ASP A 277 10.06 -27.80 -21.03
C ASP A 277 9.64 -26.57 -20.21
N LEU A 278 10.60 -25.93 -19.53
CA LEU A 278 10.40 -24.69 -18.82
C LEU A 278 10.06 -23.53 -19.78
N GLN A 279 10.74 -23.46 -20.95
CA GLN A 279 10.42 -22.49 -22.00
C GLN A 279 8.99 -22.70 -22.53
N THR A 280 8.62 -23.97 -22.82
CA THR A 280 7.25 -24.29 -23.24
C THR A 280 6.20 -23.87 -22.21
N SER A 281 6.51 -24.02 -20.92
CA SER A 281 5.64 -23.58 -19.82
C SER A 281 5.58 -22.08 -19.72
N LEU A 282 6.68 -21.38 -19.91
CA LEU A 282 6.76 -19.91 -19.97
C LEU A 282 5.95 -19.37 -21.15
N ASP A 283 6.08 -19.97 -22.36
CA ASP A 283 5.32 -19.57 -23.55
C ASP A 283 3.82 -19.76 -23.38
N LYS A 284 3.40 -20.80 -22.63
CA LYS A 284 1.98 -21.01 -22.28
C LYS A 284 1.48 -19.94 -21.28
N LEU A 285 2.30 -19.53 -20.34
CA LEU A 285 1.98 -18.44 -19.43
C LEU A 285 1.83 -17.12 -20.18
N THR A 286 2.81 -16.77 -21.01
CA THR A 286 2.78 -15.53 -21.79
C THR A 286 1.65 -15.49 -22.82
N LYS A 287 1.27 -16.63 -23.42
CA LYS A 287 0.08 -16.74 -24.28
C LYS A 287 -1.23 -16.68 -23.50
N LYS A 288 -1.32 -17.33 -22.33
CA LYS A 288 -2.47 -17.19 -21.44
C LYS A 288 -2.61 -15.77 -20.89
N ASP A 289 -1.50 -15.13 -20.58
CA ASP A 289 -1.50 -13.76 -20.10
C ASP A 289 -1.84 -12.76 -21.20
N THR A 290 -1.42 -12.94 -22.45
CA THR A 290 -1.88 -12.09 -23.56
C THR A 290 -3.38 -12.26 -23.85
N ASP A 291 -3.92 -13.45 -23.79
CA ASP A 291 -5.37 -13.70 -23.90
C ASP A 291 -6.10 -13.37 -22.58
N PHE A 292 -5.49 -13.63 -21.43
CA PHE A 292 -6.08 -13.40 -20.10
C PHE A 292 -5.93 -11.94 -19.67
N PHE A 293 -4.82 -11.25 -19.99
CA PHE A 293 -4.66 -9.81 -19.73
C PHE A 293 -5.39 -8.94 -20.76
N GLN A 294 -5.69 -9.42 -21.95
CA GLN A 294 -6.66 -8.77 -22.82
C GLN A 294 -8.10 -8.98 -22.34
N THR A 295 -8.40 -10.11 -21.68
CA THR A 295 -9.73 -10.44 -21.14
C THR A 295 -9.90 -10.22 -19.64
N TYR A 296 -8.81 -10.10 -18.84
CA TYR A 296 -8.90 -10.07 -17.37
C TYR A 296 -8.02 -8.96 -16.73
N ARG A 297 -8.18 -7.73 -17.21
CA ARG A 297 -7.94 -6.51 -16.42
C ARG A 297 -9.25 -5.92 -15.84
N PRO A 298 -10.20 -6.69 -15.27
CA PRO A 298 -11.42 -6.10 -14.72
C PRO A 298 -11.23 -5.58 -13.31
N GLU A 299 -10.55 -6.30 -12.39
CA GLU A 299 -10.65 -5.95 -10.96
C GLU A 299 -10.03 -4.59 -10.61
N ALA A 300 -8.85 -4.25 -11.06
CA ALA A 300 -8.25 -2.94 -10.75
C ALA A 300 -8.88 -1.78 -11.55
N LYS A 301 -9.29 -2.02 -12.81
CA LYS A 301 -10.03 -1.02 -13.60
C LYS A 301 -11.47 -0.86 -13.13
N VAL A 302 -12.13 -1.97 -12.78
CA VAL A 302 -13.51 -2.00 -12.26
C VAL A 302 -13.57 -1.34 -10.89
N LEU A 303 -12.68 -1.72 -9.95
CA LEU A 303 -12.58 -1.07 -8.65
C LEU A 303 -12.28 0.43 -8.76
N ASN A 304 -11.42 0.86 -9.69
CA ASN A 304 -11.14 2.27 -9.90
C ASN A 304 -12.34 3.03 -10.51
N ARG A 305 -13.08 2.43 -11.43
CA ARG A 305 -14.30 3.06 -12.00
C ARG A 305 -15.43 3.09 -11.00
N LEU A 306 -15.67 1.98 -10.28
CA LEU A 306 -16.64 1.91 -9.20
C LEU A 306 -16.34 2.96 -8.11
N LYS A 307 -15.13 2.97 -7.60
CA LYS A 307 -14.71 3.92 -6.55
C LYS A 307 -14.80 5.38 -7.00
N ARG A 308 -14.52 5.68 -8.27
CA ARG A 308 -14.72 7.04 -8.85
C ARG A 308 -16.19 7.42 -8.91
N ALA A 309 -17.07 6.50 -9.33
CA ALA A 309 -18.50 6.74 -9.38
C ALA A 309 -19.08 6.93 -7.97
N GLU A 310 -18.70 6.08 -7.01
CA GLU A 310 -19.07 6.22 -5.60
C GLU A 310 -18.61 7.56 -5.03
N LYS A 311 -17.36 7.95 -5.28
CA LYS A 311 -16.80 9.22 -4.86
C LYS A 311 -17.54 10.42 -5.43
N ALA A 312 -17.88 10.38 -6.73
CA ALA A 312 -18.61 11.45 -7.38
C ALA A 312 -20.04 11.59 -6.82
N ILE A 313 -20.74 10.47 -6.61
CA ILE A 313 -22.08 10.50 -6.01
C ILE A 313 -22.00 11.01 -4.58
N LEU A 314 -21.09 10.51 -3.75
CA LEU A 314 -20.91 10.95 -2.37
C LEU A 314 -20.60 12.45 -2.28
N TYR A 315 -19.70 12.96 -3.13
CA TYR A 315 -19.41 14.39 -3.20
C TYR A 315 -20.67 15.22 -3.52
N ASN A 316 -21.47 14.77 -4.48
CA ASN A 316 -22.70 15.48 -4.85
C ASN A 316 -23.80 15.38 -3.79
N MET A 317 -23.79 14.36 -2.91
CA MET A 317 -24.69 14.30 -1.76
C MET A 317 -24.44 15.45 -0.75
N PHE A 318 -23.24 16.03 -0.71
CA PHE A 318 -22.96 17.25 0.07
C PHE A 318 -23.48 18.54 -0.60
N LEU A 319 -23.75 18.50 -1.91
CA LEU A 319 -24.06 19.68 -2.71
C LEU A 319 -25.53 19.76 -3.15
N SER A 320 -26.27 18.65 -3.09
CA SER A 320 -27.60 18.54 -3.68
C SER A 320 -28.47 17.51 -2.97
N GLY A 321 -29.65 17.91 -2.52
CA GLY A 321 -30.69 17.01 -2.00
C GLY A 321 -31.11 15.96 -3.04
N GLU A 322 -31.15 16.33 -4.33
CA GLU A 322 -31.41 15.40 -5.42
C GLU A 322 -30.43 14.21 -5.45
N ALA A 323 -29.14 14.45 -5.19
CA ALA A 323 -28.16 13.38 -5.12
C ALA A 323 -28.38 12.45 -3.91
N ILE A 324 -28.87 12.99 -2.78
CA ILE A 324 -29.27 12.21 -1.60
C ILE A 324 -30.49 11.35 -1.91
N ASP A 325 -31.53 11.93 -2.49
CA ASP A 325 -32.76 11.21 -2.86
C ASP A 325 -32.48 10.09 -3.85
N LEU A 326 -31.63 10.38 -4.81
CA LEU A 326 -31.19 9.45 -5.83
C LEU A 326 -30.33 8.32 -5.22
N PHE A 327 -29.46 8.63 -4.25
CA PHE A 327 -28.71 7.61 -3.50
C PHE A 327 -29.67 6.70 -2.72
N GLN A 328 -30.63 7.24 -1.98
CA GLN A 328 -31.60 6.46 -1.19
C GLN A 328 -32.46 5.55 -2.06
N ARG A 329 -32.91 6.04 -3.23
CA ARG A 329 -33.78 5.29 -4.14
C ARG A 329 -33.03 4.19 -4.91
N ASP A 330 -31.89 4.55 -5.52
CA ASP A 330 -31.27 3.75 -6.57
C ASP A 330 -29.94 3.10 -6.18
N VAL A 331 -29.16 3.71 -5.27
CA VAL A 331 -27.83 3.24 -4.85
C VAL A 331 -27.87 2.42 -3.58
N LYS A 332 -28.50 2.94 -2.55
CA LYS A 332 -28.75 2.35 -1.21
C LYS A 332 -27.49 2.15 -0.35
N PHE A 333 -26.35 1.81 -0.92
CA PHE A 333 -25.08 1.67 -0.18
C PHE A 333 -23.89 1.83 -1.11
N PHE A 334 -22.73 2.21 -0.57
CA PHE A 334 -21.45 2.19 -1.27
C PHE A 334 -20.67 0.90 -0.98
N HIS A 335 -19.85 0.48 -1.93
CA HIS A 335 -18.97 -0.68 -1.78
C HIS A 335 -17.75 -0.36 -0.89
N ASP A 336 -17.22 0.86 -1.02
CA ASP A 336 -16.17 1.38 -0.14
C ASP A 336 -16.73 1.58 1.28
N ASP A 337 -16.09 0.97 2.28
CA ASP A 337 -16.58 0.97 3.67
C ASP A 337 -16.61 2.37 4.28
N ILE A 338 -15.64 3.22 3.96
CA ILE A 338 -15.57 4.59 4.47
C ILE A 338 -16.66 5.46 3.83
N TYR A 339 -16.85 5.35 2.51
CA TYR A 339 -17.91 6.07 1.80
C TYR A 339 -19.30 5.64 2.29
N ARG A 340 -19.48 4.36 2.61
CA ARG A 340 -20.72 3.83 3.18
C ARG A 340 -21.02 4.45 4.54
N GLN A 341 -20.02 4.55 5.42
CA GLN A 341 -20.16 5.16 6.73
C GLN A 341 -20.47 6.66 6.61
N ILE A 342 -19.77 7.40 5.74
CA ILE A 342 -20.04 8.82 5.49
C ILE A 342 -21.48 9.02 5.00
N ALA A 343 -21.93 8.21 4.04
CA ALA A 343 -23.30 8.29 3.53
C ALA A 343 -24.34 7.99 4.63
N THR A 344 -24.09 7.02 5.51
CA THR A 344 -24.96 6.72 6.64
C THR A 344 -25.10 7.91 7.58
N TYR A 345 -24.00 8.49 8.04
CA TYR A 345 -24.03 9.68 8.91
C TYR A 345 -24.67 10.89 8.23
N LEU A 346 -24.44 11.07 6.93
CA LEU A 346 -25.06 12.15 6.15
C LEU A 346 -26.58 11.99 6.10
N LEU A 347 -27.06 10.76 5.91
CA LEU A 347 -28.50 10.46 5.92
C LEU A 347 -29.14 10.64 7.31
N GLU A 348 -28.41 10.38 8.39
CA GLU A 348 -28.90 10.58 9.76
C GLU A 348 -29.20 12.04 10.07
N ILE A 349 -28.46 12.99 9.50
CA ILE A 349 -28.60 14.40 9.75
C ILE A 349 -29.35 15.15 8.61
N TYR A 350 -29.62 14.45 7.48
CA TYR A 350 -30.35 15.03 6.36
C TYR A 350 -31.85 15.23 6.70
N GLN A 351 -32.35 16.45 6.51
CA GLN A 351 -33.77 16.77 6.70
C GLN A 351 -34.43 17.21 5.39
N SER A 352 -34.02 18.32 4.83
CA SER A 352 -34.55 18.87 3.57
C SER A 352 -33.48 19.46 2.67
N ASP A 353 -32.43 19.96 3.26
CA ASP A 353 -31.26 20.51 2.56
C ASP A 353 -30.01 19.70 2.89
N PRO A 354 -29.04 19.59 1.94
CA PRO A 354 -27.78 18.88 2.22
C PRO A 354 -27.11 19.50 3.43
N PRO A 355 -26.72 18.69 4.44
CA PRO A 355 -26.04 19.20 5.61
C PRO A 355 -24.69 19.78 5.26
N ASP A 356 -24.31 20.88 5.90
CA ASP A 356 -22.95 21.41 5.82
C ASP A 356 -21.95 20.35 6.30
N HIS A 357 -20.83 20.23 5.60
CA HIS A 357 -19.78 19.27 5.93
C HIS A 357 -19.26 19.44 7.37
N GLN A 358 -19.26 20.67 7.91
CA GLN A 358 -18.87 20.93 9.29
C GLN A 358 -19.88 20.35 10.29
N ALA A 359 -21.18 20.45 9.99
CA ALA A 359 -22.22 19.84 10.82
C ALA A 359 -22.08 18.31 10.85
N LEU A 360 -21.75 17.69 9.71
CA LEU A 360 -21.48 16.26 9.64
C LEU A 360 -20.23 15.86 10.42
N ILE A 361 -19.13 16.61 10.30
CA ILE A 361 -17.90 16.38 11.07
C ILE A 361 -18.18 16.46 12.59
N ASN A 362 -18.95 17.44 13.03
CA ASN A 362 -19.33 17.57 14.44
C ASN A 362 -20.17 16.37 14.90
N HIS A 363 -21.13 15.91 14.10
CA HIS A 363 -21.96 14.75 14.40
C HIS A 363 -21.10 13.47 14.53
N ILE A 364 -20.19 13.24 13.59
CA ILE A 364 -19.27 12.10 13.61
C ILE A 364 -18.32 12.19 14.82
N SER A 365 -17.86 13.39 15.18
CA SER A 365 -16.98 13.61 16.33
C SER A 365 -17.62 13.27 17.68
N MET A 366 -18.94 13.24 17.74
CA MET A 366 -19.71 12.83 18.92
C MET A 366 -20.03 11.32 18.93
N SER A 367 -19.79 10.60 17.83
CA SER A 367 -20.04 9.17 17.71
C SER A 367 -18.83 8.37 18.19
N ASP A 368 -19.09 7.19 18.79
CA ASP A 368 -18.02 6.25 19.24
C ASP A 368 -17.68 5.27 18.11
N THR A 369 -17.14 5.80 16.99
CA THR A 369 -16.85 5.04 15.78
C THR A 369 -15.35 4.73 15.69
N LYS A 370 -15.01 3.48 15.44
CA LYS A 370 -13.60 3.00 15.35
C LYS A 370 -12.79 3.72 14.26
N ASP A 371 -13.43 4.13 13.16
CA ASP A 371 -12.80 4.76 11.99
C ASP A 371 -13.00 6.28 11.93
N GLN A 372 -13.42 6.92 13.02
CA GLN A 372 -13.82 8.32 13.12
C GLN A 372 -12.85 9.28 12.43
N GLN A 373 -11.55 9.17 12.71
CA GLN A 373 -10.54 10.06 12.12
C GLN A 373 -10.37 9.84 10.62
N THR A 374 -10.47 8.60 10.16
CA THR A 374 -10.40 8.26 8.73
C THR A 374 -11.59 8.86 7.98
N ILE A 375 -12.76 8.78 8.57
CA ILE A 375 -14.00 9.35 8.00
C ILE A 375 -13.88 10.87 7.88
N ILE A 376 -13.46 11.56 8.94
CA ILE A 376 -13.28 13.02 8.97
C ILE A 376 -12.25 13.45 7.91
N ASN A 377 -11.10 12.77 7.84
CA ASN A 377 -10.08 13.07 6.83
C ASN A 377 -10.59 12.87 5.41
N THR A 378 -11.36 11.81 5.16
CA THR A 378 -11.96 11.55 3.85
C THR A 378 -12.96 12.62 3.45
N ILE A 379 -13.77 13.11 4.37
CA ILE A 379 -14.70 14.24 4.12
C ILE A 379 -13.91 15.51 3.75
N ALA A 380 -12.86 15.83 4.52
CA ALA A 380 -12.01 16.99 4.25
C ALA A 380 -11.30 16.88 2.88
N GLU A 381 -10.81 15.70 2.51
CA GLU A 381 -10.23 15.44 1.18
C GLU A 381 -11.26 15.61 0.07
N LEU A 382 -12.46 15.04 0.23
CA LEU A 382 -13.54 15.18 -0.74
C LEU A 382 -13.91 16.66 -0.99
N MET A 383 -14.04 17.44 0.08
CA MET A 383 -14.44 18.86 -0.01
C MET A 383 -13.31 19.77 -0.51
N SER A 384 -12.04 19.36 -0.38
CA SER A 384 -10.87 20.10 -0.89
C SER A 384 -10.53 19.82 -2.35
N GLU A 385 -11.15 18.83 -2.98
CA GLU A 385 -10.82 18.38 -4.32
C GLU A 385 -11.41 19.27 -5.40
N LYS A 386 -10.58 20.12 -6.01
CA LYS A 386 -10.96 21.10 -7.05
C LYS A 386 -11.47 20.47 -8.36
N ASN A 387 -11.31 19.18 -8.57
CA ASN A 387 -11.60 18.48 -9.83
C ASN A 387 -12.91 17.70 -9.83
N LEU A 388 -13.71 17.76 -8.75
CA LEU A 388 -15.03 17.15 -8.70
C LEU A 388 -16.09 18.24 -8.97
N PRO A 389 -16.70 18.29 -10.17
CA PRO A 389 -17.71 19.26 -10.47
C PRO A 389 -19.02 18.92 -9.74
N LYS A 390 -19.79 19.96 -9.40
CA LYS A 390 -21.21 19.77 -9.07
C LYS A 390 -21.89 19.18 -10.31
N ALA A 391 -22.40 17.97 -10.18
CA ALA A 391 -23.04 17.25 -11.28
C ALA A 391 -24.48 17.75 -11.48
N ASP A 392 -24.88 17.89 -12.73
CA ASP A 392 -26.29 18.07 -13.10
C ASP A 392 -27.04 16.72 -13.05
N HIS A 393 -28.36 16.76 -13.26
CA HIS A 393 -29.22 15.57 -13.24
C HIS A 393 -28.73 14.45 -14.18
N HIS A 394 -28.30 14.81 -15.37
CA HIS A 394 -27.83 13.83 -16.37
C HIS A 394 -26.51 13.17 -15.94
N GLN A 395 -25.58 13.94 -15.43
CA GLN A 395 -24.29 13.44 -14.93
C GLN A 395 -24.46 12.56 -13.69
N LEU A 396 -25.41 12.88 -12.79
CA LEU A 396 -25.74 12.03 -11.66
C LEU A 396 -26.26 10.66 -12.12
N HIS A 397 -27.12 10.63 -13.13
CA HIS A 397 -27.60 9.37 -13.72
C HIS A 397 -26.50 8.57 -14.41
N ASP A 398 -25.53 9.23 -15.07
CA ASP A 398 -24.37 8.55 -15.67
C ASP A 398 -23.48 7.90 -14.62
N TYR A 399 -23.24 8.58 -13.49
CA TYR A 399 -22.53 7.97 -12.35
C TYR A 399 -23.26 6.78 -11.77
N LEU A 400 -24.59 6.84 -11.67
CA LEU A 400 -25.41 5.73 -11.21
C LEU A 400 -25.37 4.53 -12.17
N ASN A 401 -25.48 4.77 -13.45
CA ASN A 401 -25.41 3.69 -14.45
C ASN A 401 -24.02 3.03 -14.40
N THR A 402 -22.96 3.83 -14.31
CA THR A 402 -21.60 3.33 -14.11
C THR A 402 -21.51 2.47 -12.84
N LEU A 403 -22.09 2.91 -11.74
CA LEU A 403 -22.07 2.19 -10.47
C LEU A 403 -22.83 0.86 -10.56
N LYS A 404 -24.01 0.84 -11.20
CA LYS A 404 -24.80 -0.39 -11.42
C LYS A 404 -24.02 -1.39 -12.30
N GLU A 405 -23.48 -0.94 -13.42
CA GLU A 405 -22.69 -1.78 -14.32
C GLU A 405 -21.46 -2.41 -13.64
N GLU A 406 -20.71 -1.61 -12.88
CA GLU A 406 -19.50 -2.07 -12.21
C GLU A 406 -19.83 -3.03 -11.05
N ARG A 407 -20.92 -2.81 -10.32
CA ARG A 407 -21.45 -3.76 -9.31
C ARG A 407 -21.84 -5.08 -9.92
N ASP A 408 -22.58 -5.07 -11.03
CA ASP A 408 -22.97 -6.28 -11.73
C ASP A 408 -21.75 -7.10 -12.17
N LYS A 409 -20.69 -6.43 -12.64
CA LYS A 409 -19.42 -7.07 -12.97
C LYS A 409 -18.77 -7.72 -11.76
N LEU A 410 -18.77 -7.05 -10.59
CA LEU A 410 -18.23 -7.60 -9.36
C LEU A 410 -19.01 -8.80 -8.85
N VAL A 411 -20.34 -8.74 -8.89
CA VAL A 411 -21.22 -9.86 -8.50
C VAL A 411 -20.97 -11.06 -9.41
N LYS A 412 -20.90 -10.85 -10.73
CA LYS A 412 -20.59 -11.89 -11.70
C LYS A 412 -19.20 -12.49 -11.47
N ALA A 413 -18.17 -11.65 -11.24
CA ALA A 413 -16.81 -12.11 -10.94
C ALA A 413 -16.76 -12.92 -9.65
N HIS A 414 -17.46 -12.48 -8.61
CA HIS A 414 -17.55 -13.22 -7.34
C HIS A 414 -18.24 -14.55 -7.51
N HIS A 415 -19.35 -14.60 -8.25
CA HIS A 415 -20.08 -15.83 -8.54
C HIS A 415 -19.22 -16.83 -9.32
N ILE A 416 -18.49 -16.37 -10.33
CA ILE A 416 -17.54 -17.20 -11.08
C ILE A 416 -16.47 -17.75 -10.12
N LYS A 417 -15.84 -16.88 -9.31
CA LYS A 417 -14.79 -17.26 -8.36
C LYS A 417 -15.25 -18.30 -7.35
N THR A 418 -16.47 -18.17 -6.83
CA THR A 418 -17.07 -19.11 -5.86
C THR A 418 -17.41 -20.45 -6.52
N SER A 419 -17.89 -20.41 -7.77
CA SER A 419 -18.29 -21.61 -8.52
C SER A 419 -17.11 -22.47 -8.98
N ILE A 420 -15.91 -21.90 -9.11
CA ILE A 420 -14.69 -22.61 -9.53
C ILE A 420 -13.76 -22.95 -8.36
N ALA A 421 -14.03 -22.44 -7.16
CA ALA A 421 -13.19 -22.66 -5.99
C ALA A 421 -13.08 -24.16 -5.64
N GLY A 422 -11.86 -24.68 -5.58
CA GLY A 422 -11.57 -26.08 -5.25
C GLY A 422 -11.81 -27.10 -6.36
N LYS A 423 -12.12 -26.68 -7.59
CA LYS A 423 -12.35 -27.60 -8.72
C LYS A 423 -11.11 -27.76 -9.60
N PRO A 424 -10.91 -28.90 -10.27
CA PRO A 424 -9.84 -29.11 -11.23
C PRO A 424 -9.91 -28.15 -12.42
N ASP A 425 -8.77 -27.81 -13.02
CA ASP A 425 -8.66 -26.78 -14.09
C ASP A 425 -9.56 -27.02 -15.31
N ASN A 426 -9.74 -28.26 -15.72
CA ASN A 426 -10.62 -28.64 -16.82
C ASN A 426 -12.11 -28.41 -16.50
N GLU A 427 -12.50 -28.59 -15.25
CA GLU A 427 -13.87 -28.34 -14.77
C GLU A 427 -14.10 -26.83 -14.54
N GLN A 428 -13.10 -26.12 -14.07
CA GLN A 428 -13.13 -24.65 -13.94
C GLN A 428 -13.37 -24.00 -15.32
N ALA A 429 -12.60 -24.40 -16.34
CA ALA A 429 -12.74 -23.89 -17.71
C ALA A 429 -14.14 -24.13 -18.28
N ARG A 430 -14.75 -25.30 -18.00
CA ARG A 430 -16.11 -25.65 -18.44
C ARG A 430 -17.15 -24.76 -17.75
N ILE A 431 -17.06 -24.57 -16.44
CA ILE A 431 -17.98 -23.73 -15.67
C ILE A 431 -17.91 -22.27 -16.12
N ILE A 432 -16.70 -21.74 -16.32
CA ILE A 432 -16.50 -20.38 -16.82
C ILE A 432 -17.18 -20.22 -18.19
N LYS A 433 -17.05 -21.20 -19.07
CA LYS A 433 -17.66 -21.17 -20.40
C LYS A 433 -19.19 -21.25 -20.37
N GLU A 434 -19.74 -22.03 -19.44
CA GLU A 434 -21.21 -22.16 -19.23
C GLU A 434 -21.78 -20.86 -18.62
N LEU A 435 -21.12 -20.29 -17.62
CA LEU A 435 -21.55 -19.04 -17.00
C LEU A 435 -21.49 -17.86 -17.98
N HIS A 436 -20.50 -17.82 -18.88
CA HIS A 436 -20.45 -16.82 -19.94
C HIS A 436 -21.54 -16.97 -21.00
N LYS A 437 -22.03 -18.17 -21.27
CA LYS A 437 -23.19 -18.40 -22.19
C LYS A 437 -24.50 -17.90 -21.57
N GLN A 438 -24.68 -18.03 -20.26
CA GLN A 438 -25.89 -17.56 -19.55
C GLN A 438 -25.94 -16.02 -19.40
N VAL A 439 -24.84 -15.32 -19.67
CA VAL A 439 -24.68 -13.86 -19.47
C VAL A 439 -24.90 -13.05 -20.76
N LYS A 440 -25.01 -13.68 -21.94
CA LYS A 440 -25.41 -12.94 -23.14
C LYS A 440 -26.92 -12.77 -23.13
N PRO A 441 -27.47 -11.52 -23.06
CA PRO A 441 -28.90 -11.31 -23.32
C PRO A 441 -29.14 -11.71 -24.78
N GLU A 442 -30.16 -12.52 -24.99
CA GLU A 442 -30.76 -12.72 -26.32
C GLU A 442 -31.18 -11.36 -26.85
N GLN A 443 -30.46 -10.84 -27.82
CA GLN A 443 -31.01 -9.80 -28.68
C GLN A 443 -32.12 -10.48 -29.48
N LYS A 444 -33.37 -10.43 -28.98
CA LYS A 444 -34.55 -10.64 -29.79
C LYS A 444 -34.58 -9.52 -30.81
N GLY A 445 -34.31 -9.89 -32.06
CA GLY A 445 -34.60 -9.05 -33.20
C GLY A 445 -36.11 -8.84 -33.31
N GLU A 446 -36.53 -7.62 -33.17
CA GLU A 446 -37.79 -7.17 -33.74
C GLU A 446 -37.57 -7.02 -35.24
N THR A 447 -38.02 -8.03 -36.00
CA THR A 447 -38.29 -7.89 -37.41
C THR A 447 -39.61 -7.13 -37.54
N THR A 448 -39.54 -5.86 -37.85
CA THR A 448 -40.69 -5.13 -38.42
C THR A 448 -40.80 -5.53 -39.87
N ASP A 449 -41.84 -6.31 -40.19
CA ASP A 449 -42.36 -6.50 -41.52
C ASP A 449 -42.87 -5.14 -42.04
N GLU A 450 -42.12 -4.50 -42.91
CA GLU A 450 -42.63 -3.46 -43.80
C GLU A 450 -43.09 -4.14 -45.09
N GLU A 451 -44.41 -4.31 -45.23
CA GLU A 451 -45.11 -4.58 -46.47
C GLU A 451 -44.80 -3.49 -47.48
N THR A 452 -44.07 -3.80 -48.52
CA THR A 452 -43.98 -2.99 -49.73
C THR A 452 -45.16 -3.26 -50.62
N GLU A 453 -46.12 -2.31 -50.66
CA GLU A 453 -47.13 -2.22 -51.73
C GLU A 453 -46.42 -1.93 -53.08
N GLU A 454 -46.50 -2.87 -53.97
CA GLU A 454 -46.31 -2.67 -55.39
C GLU A 454 -47.41 -1.76 -55.97
N VAL A 455 -47.06 -0.57 -56.38
CA VAL A 455 -47.90 0.24 -57.28
C VAL A 455 -47.37 0.13 -58.69
N ASP A 456 -48.15 -0.59 -59.50
CA ASP A 456 -48.02 -0.72 -60.93
C ASP A 456 -48.44 0.63 -61.57
N ASP A 457 -47.56 1.29 -62.28
CA ASP A 457 -47.95 2.37 -63.20
C ASP A 457 -47.33 2.16 -64.61
N LYS A 458 -48.15 1.56 -65.43
CA LYS A 458 -48.05 1.63 -66.88
C LYS A 458 -48.65 2.96 -67.30
N THR A 459 -47.92 3.83 -68.01
CA THR A 459 -48.30 4.32 -69.35
C THR A 459 -47.49 5.53 -69.77
N LYS A 460 -46.90 5.38 -70.93
CA LYS A 460 -46.80 6.34 -72.05
C LYS A 460 -46.05 7.65 -71.87
N GLY A 461 -45.08 7.81 -72.75
CA GLY A 461 -44.58 9.05 -73.27
C GLY A 461 -43.15 8.90 -73.83
#